data_23a510dd4a02374d4691de5d7833ebbf
#
_entry.id   23a510dd4a02374d4691de5d7833ebbf
#
_cell.length_a   1.000
_cell.length_b   1.000
_cell.length_c   1.000
_cell.angle_alpha   90.00
_cell.angle_beta   90.00
_cell.angle_gamma   90.00
#
_symmetry.space_group_name_H-M   'P 1'
#
loop_
_entity.id
_entity.type
_entity.pdbx_description
1 polymer ?
#
loop_
_entity_poly.entity_id
_entity_poly.type
_entity_poly.pdbx_seq_one_letter_code
_entity_poly.pdbx_strand_id
1 'polypeptide(L)'
;MQIEKTILIANRNLEFFPLTFKYPKPAKIVNQHLCEPIAKYYASAAQCNLFNDAVQTKSGDIRVIELFAGVGGFRIGLEHASNRYKTVWNSQWEPSTKTQDASVIYQKRFGVEGHSNVDIATVPVEDIKPGNLLVGGFPCQDYSVASTLKRSGGIEGKKGVLWWQIHRILRDSKNPPKYLFLENVDRLLKSPVKQRGRDFAIILASLSDLGYFVEWRIVNAADYGMPQRRRRTYIVAYKSGTKLAKASQKAEAEQWILNEGIIAQALKCKISAKKPQKKEFEIEGDLVKVTNEFNQGQKNSPFFSAGFMQNRKVCTFDVDADYKGKKLTLGELLIDEKDVPEEFFIDEKELPKWEYLKGGKSEKRKTAEGFEYNYSEGPMAFPDYLEKPSRTIITGEGGKGPSRFKHVIKTKSGRYRRLVPIELERLNMFPDNHTEGASNLRRAFLMGNALVTGIVEDIGRVLERWI
;
A
#
# COMPACT_ATOMS: atom_id res chain seq x y z
N MET A 1 1.38 -59.14 -8.73
CA MET A 1 -0.04 -58.90 -9.06
C MET A 1 -0.29 -57.43 -8.85
N GLN A 2 -0.10 -56.66 -9.93
CA GLN A 2 -0.29 -55.20 -9.97
C GLN A 2 -1.79 -54.87 -9.98
N ILE A 3 -2.21 -53.89 -9.20
CA ILE A 3 -3.52 -53.28 -9.34
C ILE A 3 -3.29 -51.84 -9.74
N GLU A 4 -3.43 -51.55 -11.01
CA GLU A 4 -3.55 -50.22 -11.56
C GLU A 4 -4.92 -49.62 -11.17
N LYS A 5 -4.92 -48.45 -10.57
CA LYS A 5 -6.12 -47.64 -10.44
C LYS A 5 -6.11 -46.56 -11.52
N THR A 6 -6.89 -46.82 -12.55
CA THR A 6 -7.21 -45.85 -13.59
C THR A 6 -8.17 -44.81 -13.02
N ILE A 7 -7.75 -43.58 -12.99
CA ILE A 7 -8.63 -42.41 -12.69
C ILE A 7 -9.11 -41.87 -14.03
N LEU A 8 -10.39 -42.01 -14.31
CA LEU A 8 -11.08 -41.37 -15.44
C LEU A 8 -11.20 -39.88 -15.15
N ILE A 9 -10.47 -39.06 -15.90
CA ILE A 9 -10.72 -37.63 -15.98
C ILE A 9 -11.71 -37.40 -17.13
N ALA A 10 -12.90 -36.94 -16.81
CA ALA A 10 -13.90 -36.54 -17.78
C ALA A 10 -13.45 -35.25 -18.49
N ASN A 11 -13.07 -35.42 -19.75
CA ASN A 11 -12.86 -34.31 -20.69
C ASN A 11 -14.23 -33.63 -20.97
N ARG A 12 -14.42 -32.42 -20.51
CA ARG A 12 -15.40 -31.52 -21.09
C ARG A 12 -14.66 -30.50 -21.96
N ASN A 13 -14.90 -30.58 -23.25
CA ASN A 13 -14.44 -29.66 -24.27
C ASN A 13 -14.84 -28.24 -23.92
N LEU A 14 -13.89 -27.41 -23.51
CA LEU A 14 -13.99 -25.98 -23.54
C LEU A 14 -13.29 -25.51 -24.81
N GLU A 15 -14.06 -25.20 -25.84
CA GLU A 15 -13.58 -24.50 -27.01
C GLU A 15 -13.09 -23.12 -26.58
N PHE A 16 -11.79 -22.89 -26.65
CA PHE A 16 -11.18 -21.57 -26.54
C PHE A 16 -11.43 -20.82 -27.85
N PHE A 17 -12.41 -19.92 -27.86
CA PHE A 17 -12.48 -18.89 -28.88
C PHE A 17 -11.37 -17.87 -28.62
N PRO A 18 -10.48 -17.60 -29.57
CA PRO A 18 -9.54 -16.48 -29.43
C PRO A 18 -10.33 -15.18 -29.60
N LEU A 19 -10.69 -14.56 -28.49
CA LEU A 19 -11.20 -13.20 -28.47
C LEU A 19 -10.06 -12.24 -28.86
N THR A 20 -9.91 -12.01 -30.16
CA THR A 20 -9.09 -10.90 -30.65
C THR A 20 -9.82 -9.59 -30.36
N PHE A 21 -9.61 -9.05 -29.16
CA PHE A 21 -10.01 -7.68 -28.89
C PHE A 21 -9.04 -6.74 -29.62
N LYS A 22 -9.51 -6.13 -30.72
CA LYS A 22 -8.90 -4.91 -31.25
C LYS A 22 -9.16 -3.82 -30.20
N TYR A 23 -8.11 -3.47 -29.44
CA TYR A 23 -8.17 -2.25 -28.64
C TYR A 23 -8.48 -1.08 -29.58
N PRO A 24 -9.45 -0.22 -29.27
CA PRO A 24 -9.52 1.06 -29.94
C PRO A 24 -8.17 1.74 -29.72
N LYS A 25 -7.55 2.24 -30.79
CA LYS A 25 -6.38 3.11 -30.67
C LYS A 25 -6.73 4.13 -29.60
N PRO A 26 -5.82 4.40 -28.64
CA PRO A 26 -6.10 5.40 -27.63
C PRO A 26 -6.56 6.66 -28.35
N ALA A 27 -7.76 7.13 -28.02
CA ALA A 27 -8.26 8.39 -28.54
C ALA A 27 -7.14 9.39 -28.26
N LYS A 28 -6.73 10.15 -29.28
CA LYS A 28 -5.75 11.22 -29.09
C LYS A 28 -6.26 12.05 -27.94
N ILE A 29 -5.60 11.92 -26.78
CA ILE A 29 -5.90 12.73 -25.61
C ILE A 29 -5.43 14.13 -25.96
N VAL A 30 -6.31 14.88 -26.60
CA VAL A 30 -6.13 16.31 -26.78
C VAL A 30 -6.62 16.97 -25.50
N ASN A 31 -5.89 16.77 -24.43
CA ASN A 31 -6.07 17.55 -23.22
C ASN A 31 -4.83 18.41 -23.03
N GLN A 32 -4.86 19.60 -23.64
CA GLN A 32 -3.82 20.63 -23.55
C GLN A 32 -3.59 21.17 -22.14
N HIS A 33 -4.22 20.58 -21.10
CA HIS A 33 -4.12 21.02 -19.71
C HIS A 33 -3.63 19.99 -18.70
N LEU A 34 -3.24 18.79 -19.15
CA LEU A 34 -2.53 17.87 -18.26
C LEU A 34 -1.09 18.36 -18.12
N CYS A 35 -0.65 18.59 -16.88
CA CYS A 35 0.74 18.91 -16.61
C CYS A 35 1.65 17.84 -17.21
N GLU A 36 2.75 18.25 -17.87
CA GLU A 36 3.73 17.33 -18.45
C GLU A 36 4.13 16.14 -17.58
N PRO A 37 4.30 16.28 -16.25
CA PRO A 37 4.58 15.15 -15.38
C PRO A 37 3.49 14.07 -15.38
N ILE A 38 2.21 14.46 -15.41
CA ILE A 38 1.09 13.51 -15.40
C ILE A 38 0.96 12.84 -16.76
N ALA A 39 1.02 13.60 -17.86
CA ALA A 39 0.96 13.06 -19.22
C ALA A 39 2.12 12.07 -19.47
N LYS A 40 3.32 12.37 -18.97
CA LYS A 40 4.49 11.50 -19.05
C LYS A 40 4.33 10.23 -18.21
N TYR A 41 3.74 10.35 -17.01
CA TYR A 41 3.43 9.23 -16.13
C TYR A 41 2.44 8.25 -16.79
N TYR A 42 1.35 8.76 -17.35
CA TYR A 42 0.34 7.91 -18.02
C TYR A 42 0.81 7.39 -19.39
N ALA A 43 1.64 8.12 -20.13
CA ALA A 43 2.18 7.67 -21.41
C ALA A 43 3.17 6.52 -21.23
N SER A 44 4.02 6.53 -20.20
CA SER A 44 4.95 5.44 -19.90
C SER A 44 4.23 4.16 -19.47
N ALA A 45 3.11 4.28 -18.75
CA ALA A 45 2.30 3.13 -18.34
C ALA A 45 1.57 2.46 -19.52
N ALA A 46 1.24 3.20 -20.59
CA ALA A 46 0.65 2.65 -21.80
C ALA A 46 1.63 1.80 -22.64
N GLN A 47 2.93 1.90 -22.39
CA GLN A 47 3.99 1.14 -23.06
C GLN A 47 4.43 -0.13 -22.31
N CYS A 48 3.83 -0.48 -21.18
CA CYS A 48 4.03 -1.80 -20.58
C CYS A 48 3.49 -2.87 -21.53
N ASN A 49 4.39 -3.49 -22.27
CA ASN A 49 4.08 -4.50 -23.26
C ASN A 49 3.37 -5.71 -22.63
N LEU A 50 2.16 -5.94 -23.09
CA LEU A 50 1.25 -7.05 -22.75
C LEU A 50 1.63 -8.35 -23.46
N PHE A 51 2.83 -8.89 -23.38
CA PHE A 51 3.11 -10.21 -23.95
C PHE A 51 4.09 -11.03 -23.13
N ASN A 52 3.63 -12.17 -22.81
CA ASN A 52 4.08 -13.52 -22.47
C ASN A 52 5.56 -13.89 -22.78
N ASP A 53 6.52 -13.15 -22.25
CA ASP A 53 7.87 -13.70 -22.13
C ASP A 53 8.17 -13.91 -20.65
N ALA A 54 8.58 -15.14 -20.31
CA ALA A 54 9.12 -15.43 -18.99
C ALA A 54 10.06 -14.29 -18.58
N VAL A 55 9.89 -13.69 -17.39
CA VAL A 55 10.68 -12.55 -16.94
C VAL A 55 12.15 -12.91 -17.02
N GLN A 56 12.78 -12.56 -18.15
CA GLN A 56 14.22 -12.75 -18.34
C GLN A 56 14.96 -11.71 -17.52
N THR A 57 15.74 -12.17 -16.56
CA THR A 57 16.60 -11.30 -15.75
C THR A 57 18.03 -11.31 -16.29
N LYS A 58 18.63 -10.12 -16.36
CA LYS A 58 20.01 -9.91 -16.76
C LYS A 58 20.90 -9.63 -15.54
N SER A 59 22.22 -9.72 -15.72
CA SER A 59 23.15 -9.21 -14.72
C SER A 59 22.89 -7.72 -14.46
N GLY A 60 22.69 -7.34 -13.19
CA GLY A 60 22.36 -5.96 -12.78
C GLY A 60 20.86 -5.71 -12.57
N ASP A 61 19.96 -6.65 -12.91
CA ASP A 61 18.55 -6.50 -12.60
C ASP A 61 18.26 -6.69 -11.10
N ILE A 62 17.30 -5.92 -10.61
CA ILE A 62 16.78 -6.02 -9.25
C ILE A 62 15.56 -6.95 -9.29
N ARG A 63 15.76 -8.20 -8.84
CA ARG A 63 14.69 -9.19 -8.77
C ARG A 63 13.80 -8.92 -7.57
N VAL A 64 12.52 -8.63 -7.86
CA VAL A 64 11.52 -8.25 -6.87
C VAL A 64 10.61 -9.44 -6.55
N ILE A 65 10.39 -9.68 -5.25
CA ILE A 65 9.33 -10.54 -4.71
C ILE A 65 8.25 -9.60 -4.18
N GLU A 66 7.05 -9.63 -4.76
CA GLU A 66 5.94 -8.77 -4.35
C GLU A 66 4.88 -9.60 -3.59
N LEU A 67 4.71 -9.34 -2.30
CA LEU A 67 3.72 -9.98 -1.45
C LEU A 67 2.49 -9.08 -1.26
N PHE A 68 1.31 -9.68 -1.18
CA PHE A 68 0.05 -8.94 -1.00
C PHE A 68 -0.13 -7.88 -2.10
N ALA A 69 0.18 -8.28 -3.34
CA ALA A 69 0.40 -7.38 -4.46
C ALA A 69 -0.81 -6.49 -4.80
N GLY A 70 -2.03 -6.85 -4.34
CA GLY A 70 -3.24 -6.14 -4.70
C GLY A 70 -3.40 -6.10 -6.22
N VAL A 71 -3.48 -4.90 -6.76
CA VAL A 71 -3.53 -4.66 -8.21
C VAL A 71 -2.19 -4.18 -8.78
N GLY A 72 -1.07 -4.43 -8.08
CA GLY A 72 0.28 -4.15 -8.57
C GLY A 72 0.82 -2.75 -8.31
N GLY A 73 0.43 -2.12 -7.21
CA GLY A 73 0.87 -0.76 -6.90
C GLY A 73 2.38 -0.62 -6.68
N PHE A 74 3.02 -1.57 -6.00
CA PHE A 74 4.48 -1.58 -5.87
C PHE A 74 5.15 -1.81 -7.22
N ARG A 75 4.66 -2.77 -8.01
CA ARG A 75 5.22 -3.07 -9.32
C ARG A 75 5.21 -1.85 -10.23
N ILE A 76 4.07 -1.15 -10.35
CA ILE A 76 3.95 0.07 -11.14
C ILE A 76 4.98 1.11 -10.70
N GLY A 77 5.03 1.44 -9.40
CA GLY A 77 5.94 2.46 -8.90
C GLY A 77 7.41 2.10 -9.13
N LEU A 78 7.80 0.84 -8.91
CA LEU A 78 9.18 0.39 -9.13
C LEU A 78 9.56 0.34 -10.61
N GLU A 79 8.69 -0.16 -11.49
CA GLU A 79 8.94 -0.20 -12.94
C GLU A 79 9.02 1.23 -13.54
N HIS A 80 8.29 2.20 -12.97
CA HIS A 80 8.45 3.62 -13.30
C HIS A 80 9.77 4.22 -12.77
N ALA A 81 10.22 3.77 -11.61
CA ALA A 81 11.48 4.22 -11.03
C ALA A 81 12.68 3.82 -11.90
N SER A 82 12.70 2.55 -12.37
CA SER A 82 13.78 2.03 -13.23
C SER A 82 13.40 0.73 -13.94
N ASN A 83 13.90 0.57 -15.14
CA ASN A 83 13.77 -0.66 -15.92
C ASN A 83 14.58 -1.84 -15.34
N ARG A 84 15.44 -1.62 -14.35
CA ARG A 84 16.16 -2.67 -13.62
C ARG A 84 15.26 -3.49 -12.68
N TYR A 85 14.14 -2.94 -12.23
CA TYR A 85 13.20 -3.68 -11.39
C TYR A 85 12.45 -4.74 -12.20
N LYS A 86 12.57 -6.00 -11.79
CA LYS A 86 11.91 -7.15 -12.42
C LYS A 86 11.19 -7.96 -11.37
N THR A 87 9.86 -7.92 -11.39
CA THR A 87 9.05 -8.75 -10.48
C THR A 87 9.12 -10.21 -10.97
N VAL A 88 9.87 -11.03 -10.24
CA VAL A 88 10.12 -12.45 -10.58
C VAL A 88 9.12 -13.38 -9.92
N TRP A 89 8.52 -12.96 -8.81
CA TRP A 89 7.48 -13.70 -8.11
C TRP A 89 6.55 -12.73 -7.36
N ASN A 90 5.27 -13.04 -7.34
CA ASN A 90 4.30 -12.24 -6.61
C ASN A 90 3.14 -13.08 -6.09
N SER A 91 2.47 -12.61 -5.03
CA SER A 91 1.30 -13.27 -4.48
C SER A 91 0.18 -12.28 -4.19
N GLN A 92 -1.03 -12.69 -4.56
CA GLN A 92 -2.26 -11.99 -4.21
C GLN A 92 -3.39 -12.99 -4.00
N TRP A 93 -3.95 -12.99 -2.78
CA TRP A 93 -5.08 -13.83 -2.43
C TRP A 93 -6.02 -13.10 -1.45
N GLU A 94 -7.32 -13.23 -1.66
CA GLU A 94 -8.35 -12.60 -0.84
C GLU A 94 -9.23 -13.68 -0.17
N PRO A 95 -9.01 -14.01 1.11
CA PRO A 95 -9.66 -15.15 1.79
C PRO A 95 -11.17 -15.03 1.92
N SER A 96 -11.71 -13.80 1.89
CA SER A 96 -13.13 -13.53 2.15
C SER A 96 -13.97 -13.34 0.88
N THR A 97 -13.39 -13.49 -0.30
CA THR A 97 -14.10 -13.30 -1.57
C THR A 97 -14.06 -14.57 -2.42
N LYS A 98 -15.21 -14.89 -3.08
CA LYS A 98 -15.25 -15.98 -4.06
C LYS A 98 -14.53 -15.61 -5.36
N THR A 99 -14.61 -14.33 -5.74
CA THR A 99 -13.93 -13.77 -6.92
C THR A 99 -12.62 -13.14 -6.48
N GLN A 100 -11.52 -13.54 -7.11
CA GLN A 100 -10.18 -13.03 -6.84
C GLN A 100 -9.86 -11.84 -7.75
N ASP A 101 -10.69 -10.79 -7.70
CA ASP A 101 -10.62 -9.67 -8.66
C ASP A 101 -9.25 -8.99 -8.70
N ALA A 102 -8.61 -8.79 -7.55
CA ALA A 102 -7.28 -8.20 -7.50
C ALA A 102 -6.25 -9.07 -8.25
N SER A 103 -6.26 -10.38 -8.01
CA SER A 103 -5.39 -11.34 -8.70
C SER A 103 -5.68 -11.38 -10.21
N VAL A 104 -6.96 -11.40 -10.62
CA VAL A 104 -7.35 -11.39 -12.03
C VAL A 104 -6.86 -10.12 -12.73
N ILE A 105 -7.04 -8.95 -12.09
CA ILE A 105 -6.55 -7.68 -12.62
C ILE A 105 -5.03 -7.69 -12.72
N TYR A 106 -4.34 -8.13 -11.67
CA TYR A 106 -2.90 -8.23 -11.67
C TYR A 106 -2.38 -9.06 -12.85
N GLN A 107 -2.94 -10.27 -13.03
CA GLN A 107 -2.57 -11.15 -14.14
C GLN A 107 -2.90 -10.54 -15.51
N LYS A 108 -4.05 -9.86 -15.64
CA LYS A 108 -4.42 -9.15 -16.88
C LYS A 108 -3.41 -8.05 -17.24
N ARG A 109 -2.82 -7.38 -16.23
CA ARG A 109 -1.90 -6.25 -16.44
C ARG A 109 -0.45 -6.68 -16.63
N PHE A 110 -0.03 -7.73 -15.95
CA PHE A 110 1.38 -8.09 -15.83
C PHE A 110 1.72 -9.51 -16.27
N GLY A 111 0.72 -10.27 -16.72
CA GLY A 111 0.89 -11.68 -17.07
C GLY A 111 0.77 -12.62 -15.85
N VAL A 112 0.78 -13.92 -16.14
CA VAL A 112 0.59 -14.99 -15.15
C VAL A 112 1.90 -15.52 -14.58
N GLU A 113 3.03 -15.19 -15.21
CA GLU A 113 4.34 -15.72 -14.83
C GLU A 113 4.73 -15.31 -13.43
N GLY A 114 5.08 -16.29 -12.59
CA GLY A 114 5.48 -16.06 -11.20
C GLY A 114 4.35 -15.55 -10.29
N HIS A 115 3.08 -15.60 -10.73
CA HIS A 115 1.92 -15.20 -9.93
C HIS A 115 1.36 -16.36 -9.12
N SER A 116 1.14 -16.14 -7.82
CA SER A 116 0.52 -17.09 -6.89
C SER A 116 -0.80 -16.51 -6.36
N ASN A 117 -1.90 -17.25 -6.57
CA ASN A 117 -3.22 -16.89 -6.04
C ASN A 117 -3.71 -17.91 -5.01
N VAL A 118 -2.87 -18.18 -4.02
CA VAL A 118 -3.21 -19.06 -2.88
C VAL A 118 -2.77 -18.37 -1.58
N ASP A 119 -3.26 -18.88 -0.45
CA ASP A 119 -2.83 -18.37 0.85
C ASP A 119 -1.31 -18.50 1.00
N ILE A 120 -0.63 -17.38 1.19
CA ILE A 120 0.82 -17.33 1.35
C ILE A 120 1.33 -18.24 2.47
N ALA A 121 0.51 -18.52 3.48
CA ALA A 121 0.84 -19.43 4.56
C ALA A 121 1.02 -20.89 4.08
N THR A 122 0.43 -21.26 2.95
CA THR A 122 0.49 -22.61 2.37
C THR A 122 1.58 -22.75 1.31
N VAL A 123 2.21 -21.64 0.88
CA VAL A 123 3.26 -21.65 -0.13
C VAL A 123 4.58 -22.09 0.50
N PRO A 124 5.22 -23.19 0.05
CA PRO A 124 6.56 -23.54 0.47
C PRO A 124 7.57 -22.45 0.11
N VAL A 125 8.55 -22.19 0.98
CA VAL A 125 9.52 -21.11 0.74
C VAL A 125 10.40 -21.40 -0.49
N GLU A 126 10.66 -22.65 -0.77
CA GLU A 126 11.39 -23.13 -1.94
C GLU A 126 10.69 -22.86 -3.27
N ASP A 127 9.37 -22.70 -3.27
CA ASP A 127 8.59 -22.38 -4.47
C ASP A 127 8.61 -20.87 -4.78
N ILE A 128 9.09 -20.06 -3.86
CA ILE A 128 9.24 -18.62 -4.05
C ILE A 128 10.53 -18.34 -4.80
N LYS A 129 10.43 -17.82 -6.03
CA LYS A 129 11.62 -17.47 -6.83
C LYS A 129 12.52 -16.49 -6.06
N PRO A 130 13.85 -16.70 -6.03
CA PRO A 130 14.75 -15.86 -5.25
C PRO A 130 14.84 -14.43 -5.81
N GLY A 131 14.79 -13.44 -4.91
CA GLY A 131 14.86 -12.01 -5.22
C GLY A 131 15.86 -11.25 -4.36
N ASN A 132 16.24 -10.05 -4.83
CA ASN A 132 17.10 -9.13 -4.09
C ASN A 132 16.29 -8.25 -3.13
N LEU A 133 15.08 -7.90 -3.57
CA LEU A 133 14.14 -6.99 -2.90
C LEU A 133 12.81 -7.68 -2.67
N LEU A 134 12.30 -7.61 -1.44
CA LEU A 134 10.95 -8.02 -1.11
C LEU A 134 10.11 -6.77 -0.85
N VAL A 135 8.95 -6.68 -1.50
CA VAL A 135 8.03 -5.56 -1.32
C VAL A 135 6.64 -6.05 -0.97
N GLY A 136 5.83 -5.20 -0.32
CA GLY A 136 4.44 -5.53 -0.05
C GLY A 136 3.74 -4.58 0.92
N GLY A 137 2.42 -4.45 0.72
CA GLY A 137 1.50 -3.76 1.64
C GLY A 137 0.79 -4.77 2.54
N PHE A 138 1.38 -5.16 3.65
CA PHE A 138 0.80 -6.18 4.52
C PHE A 138 -0.33 -5.62 5.41
N PRO A 139 -1.43 -6.38 5.63
CA PRO A 139 -2.53 -5.92 6.46
C PRO A 139 -2.14 -5.69 7.92
N CYS A 140 -2.67 -4.61 8.51
CA CYS A 140 -2.49 -4.30 9.93
C CYS A 140 -3.40 -5.22 10.79
N GLN A 141 -2.81 -6.29 11.34
CA GLN A 141 -3.53 -7.27 12.18
C GLN A 141 -2.70 -7.61 13.42
N ASP A 142 -3.23 -8.42 14.32
CA ASP A 142 -2.57 -8.79 15.58
C ASP A 142 -1.22 -9.51 15.36
N TYR A 143 -0.16 -8.93 15.86
CA TYR A 143 1.23 -9.41 15.75
C TYR A 143 1.69 -10.24 16.97
N SER A 144 0.82 -10.51 17.92
CA SER A 144 1.18 -11.19 19.17
C SER A 144 1.83 -12.56 18.94
N VAL A 145 3.04 -12.75 19.45
CA VAL A 145 3.76 -14.03 19.42
C VAL A 145 3.02 -15.10 20.21
N ALA A 146 2.32 -14.72 21.28
CA ALA A 146 1.57 -15.66 22.12
C ALA A 146 0.47 -16.40 21.35
N SER A 147 -0.17 -15.75 20.35
CA SER A 147 -1.13 -16.39 19.48
C SER A 147 -0.49 -17.34 18.47
N THR A 148 0.76 -17.09 18.09
CA THR A 148 1.51 -17.89 17.10
C THR A 148 2.10 -19.15 17.72
N LEU A 149 2.67 -19.07 18.94
CA LEU A 149 3.24 -20.21 19.65
C LEU A 149 2.19 -21.24 20.06
N LYS A 150 0.98 -20.82 20.45
CA LYS A 150 -0.15 -21.72 20.71
C LYS A 150 -0.70 -22.40 19.46
N ARG A 151 -0.39 -21.92 18.28
CA ARG A 151 -0.93 -22.37 16.98
C ARG A 151 0.08 -23.13 16.12
N SER A 152 1.32 -23.27 16.56
CA SER A 152 2.33 -24.10 15.86
C SER A 152 1.98 -25.59 15.82
N GLY A 153 0.85 -26.00 16.41
CA GLY A 153 0.27 -27.35 16.35
C GLY A 153 -0.99 -27.52 15.50
N GLY A 154 -1.40 -26.53 14.70
CA GLY A 154 -2.63 -26.70 13.91
C GLY A 154 -2.97 -25.56 12.95
N ILE A 155 -3.43 -25.93 11.76
CA ILE A 155 -3.75 -25.11 10.57
C ILE A 155 -5.05 -24.27 10.72
N GLU A 156 -5.54 -24.01 11.92
CA GLU A 156 -6.80 -23.27 12.14
C GLU A 156 -6.59 -21.97 12.91
N GLY A 157 -6.01 -20.97 12.27
CA GLY A 157 -5.81 -19.67 12.89
C GLY A 157 -6.28 -18.49 12.03
N LYS A 158 -7.44 -17.93 12.39
CA LYS A 158 -7.99 -16.70 11.78
C LYS A 158 -6.94 -15.59 11.63
N LYS A 159 -6.81 -15.08 10.40
CA LYS A 159 -6.34 -13.72 9.97
C LYS A 159 -5.27 -13.00 10.83
N GLY A 160 -4.41 -13.66 11.46
CA GLY A 160 -3.50 -12.96 12.29
C GLY A 160 -2.09 -13.23 11.90
N VAL A 161 -1.58 -12.95 10.76
CA VAL A 161 -0.14 -12.89 10.89
C VAL A 161 0.57 -12.93 9.55
N LEU A 162 0.07 -12.13 8.66
CA LEU A 162 0.76 -12.01 7.38
C LEU A 162 2.18 -11.43 7.55
N TRP A 163 2.44 -10.69 8.63
CA TRP A 163 3.81 -10.34 9.03
C TRP A 163 4.69 -11.58 9.24
N TRP A 164 4.19 -12.59 9.93
CA TRP A 164 4.96 -13.81 10.18
C TRP A 164 5.21 -14.64 8.92
N GLN A 165 4.43 -14.44 7.87
CA GLN A 165 4.74 -15.01 6.57
C GLN A 165 5.91 -14.29 5.89
N ILE A 166 5.98 -12.96 5.99
CA ILE A 166 7.17 -12.21 5.58
C ILE A 166 8.39 -12.72 6.37
N HIS A 167 8.27 -12.78 7.70
CA HIS A 167 9.34 -13.25 8.57
C HIS A 167 9.78 -14.68 8.22
N ARG A 168 8.83 -15.61 7.99
CA ARG A 168 9.10 -16.98 7.57
C ARG A 168 9.91 -17.02 6.27
N ILE A 169 9.49 -16.27 5.27
CA ILE A 169 10.19 -16.20 3.98
C ILE A 169 11.62 -15.68 4.18
N LEU A 170 11.82 -14.66 4.99
CA LEU A 170 13.16 -14.10 5.26
C LEU A 170 14.04 -15.06 6.06
N ARG A 171 13.47 -15.83 7.00
CA ARG A 171 14.18 -16.75 7.86
C ARG A 171 14.56 -18.04 7.13
N ASP A 172 13.62 -18.62 6.38
CA ASP A 172 13.73 -19.98 5.84
C ASP A 172 14.29 -20.02 4.41
N SER A 173 14.37 -18.87 3.71
CA SER A 173 14.98 -18.82 2.39
C SER A 173 16.48 -19.09 2.45
N LYS A 174 16.98 -19.94 1.55
CA LYS A 174 18.43 -20.18 1.38
C LYS A 174 19.20 -18.90 1.06
N ASN A 175 18.59 -18.02 0.26
CA ASN A 175 19.14 -16.72 -0.15
C ASN A 175 18.09 -15.63 0.10
N PRO A 176 17.92 -15.20 1.34
CA PRO A 176 16.88 -14.22 1.67
C PRO A 176 17.11 -12.88 0.98
N PRO A 177 16.05 -12.15 0.59
CA PRO A 177 16.15 -10.81 0.06
C PRO A 177 16.98 -9.92 0.96
N LYS A 178 17.94 -9.20 0.39
CA LYS A 178 18.82 -8.30 1.16
C LYS A 178 18.15 -6.97 1.48
N TYR A 179 17.09 -6.64 0.76
CA TYR A 179 16.38 -5.37 0.90
C TYR A 179 14.87 -5.62 1.01
N LEU A 180 14.20 -4.80 1.81
CA LEU A 180 12.75 -4.80 1.98
C LEU A 180 12.23 -3.40 1.72
N PHE A 181 11.07 -3.30 1.08
CA PHE A 181 10.33 -2.06 0.96
C PHE A 181 8.85 -2.35 1.21
N LEU A 182 8.35 -1.97 2.38
CA LEU A 182 7.03 -2.33 2.88
C LEU A 182 6.17 -1.10 3.11
N GLU A 183 4.87 -1.28 3.01
CA GLU A 183 3.87 -0.25 3.31
C GLU A 183 2.87 -0.74 4.34
N ASN A 184 2.40 0.17 5.19
CA ASN A 184 1.30 -0.09 6.11
C ASN A 184 0.57 1.21 6.48
N VAL A 185 -0.58 1.09 7.15
CA VAL A 185 -1.30 2.26 7.67
C VAL A 185 -0.49 2.96 8.77
N ASP A 186 -0.67 4.29 8.90
CA ASP A 186 0.08 5.11 9.87
C ASP A 186 -0.17 4.74 11.34
N ARG A 187 -1.32 4.14 11.63
CA ARG A 187 -1.65 3.65 12.99
C ARG A 187 -0.81 2.46 13.44
N LEU A 188 -0.08 1.78 12.55
CA LEU A 188 0.83 0.68 12.91
C LEU A 188 1.79 1.07 14.04
N LEU A 189 2.36 2.28 13.99
CA LEU A 189 3.29 2.79 14.99
C LEU A 189 2.64 2.98 16.38
N LYS A 190 1.32 2.89 16.47
CA LYS A 190 0.54 3.10 17.70
C LYS A 190 -0.29 1.87 18.10
N SER A 191 -0.17 0.78 17.36
CA SER A 191 -0.93 -0.46 17.60
C SER A 191 -0.24 -1.33 18.66
N PRO A 192 -1.01 -2.03 19.50
CA PRO A 192 -2.45 -1.95 19.73
C PRO A 192 -2.83 -0.82 20.71
N VAL A 193 -4.14 -0.58 20.90
CA VAL A 193 -4.63 0.47 21.80
C VAL A 193 -4.21 0.27 23.26
N LYS A 194 -4.21 -0.99 23.73
CA LYS A 194 -3.89 -1.33 25.13
C LYS A 194 -2.38 -1.31 25.43
N GLN A 195 -1.52 -1.38 24.40
CA GLN A 195 -0.06 -1.46 24.54
C GLN A 195 0.60 -0.75 23.36
N ARG A 196 0.54 0.57 23.39
CA ARG A 196 0.88 1.47 22.27
C ARG A 196 2.29 1.25 21.74
N GLY A 197 2.38 0.89 20.44
CA GLY A 197 3.64 0.69 19.73
C GLY A 197 4.17 -0.76 19.77
N ARG A 198 3.59 -1.67 20.57
CA ARG A 198 4.03 -3.07 20.69
C ARG A 198 4.15 -3.77 19.33
N ASP A 199 3.14 -3.64 18.47
CA ASP A 199 3.13 -4.36 17.20
C ASP A 199 4.28 -3.92 16.29
N PHE A 200 4.57 -2.63 16.28
CA PHE A 200 5.72 -2.12 15.52
C PHE A 200 7.05 -2.52 16.15
N ALA A 201 7.16 -2.56 17.48
CA ALA A 201 8.33 -3.06 18.17
C ALA A 201 8.62 -4.54 17.84
N ILE A 202 7.58 -5.38 17.73
CA ILE A 202 7.72 -6.79 17.31
C ILE A 202 8.27 -6.86 15.88
N ILE A 203 7.76 -6.04 14.96
CA ILE A 203 8.28 -5.97 13.57
C ILE A 203 9.76 -5.60 13.57
N LEU A 204 10.12 -4.53 14.25
CA LEU A 204 11.52 -4.07 14.33
C LEU A 204 12.42 -5.12 14.96
N ALA A 205 12.01 -5.69 16.10
CA ALA A 205 12.77 -6.70 16.81
C ALA A 205 12.99 -7.94 15.94
N SER A 206 11.94 -8.46 15.30
CA SER A 206 12.04 -9.65 14.44
C SER A 206 12.91 -9.41 13.21
N LEU A 207 12.91 -8.21 12.62
CA LEU A 207 13.85 -7.85 11.54
C LEU A 207 15.28 -7.73 12.04
N SER A 208 15.48 -7.14 13.23
CA SER A 208 16.81 -7.05 13.84
C SER A 208 17.42 -8.42 14.10
N ASP A 209 16.62 -9.38 14.60
CA ASP A 209 17.06 -10.76 14.85
C ASP A 209 17.47 -11.49 13.56
N LEU A 210 16.88 -11.11 12.44
CA LEU A 210 17.29 -11.56 11.11
C LEU A 210 18.45 -10.75 10.52
N GLY A 211 19.00 -9.78 11.25
CA GLY A 211 20.16 -8.97 10.85
C GLY A 211 19.81 -7.84 9.88
N TYR A 212 18.58 -7.31 9.91
CA TYR A 212 18.20 -6.14 9.13
C TYR A 212 18.25 -4.87 9.97
N PHE A 213 18.73 -3.78 9.34
CA PHE A 213 18.56 -2.41 9.80
C PHE A 213 17.31 -1.84 9.14
N VAL A 214 16.61 -0.95 9.84
CA VAL A 214 15.27 -0.52 9.43
C VAL A 214 15.13 0.99 9.53
N GLU A 215 14.74 1.63 8.46
CA GLU A 215 14.25 3.01 8.46
C GLU A 215 12.75 3.04 8.15
N TRP A 216 12.03 3.98 8.76
CA TRP A 216 10.61 4.16 8.51
C TRP A 216 10.22 5.63 8.50
N ARG A 217 9.13 5.90 7.79
CA ARG A 217 8.49 7.22 7.80
C ARG A 217 7.00 7.13 7.55
N ILE A 218 6.22 7.91 8.32
CA ILE A 218 4.84 8.21 7.97
C ILE A 218 4.86 9.31 6.92
N VAL A 219 4.37 9.00 5.73
CA VAL A 219 4.31 9.90 4.59
C VAL A 219 2.86 10.18 4.24
N ASN A 220 2.50 11.45 4.08
CA ASN A 220 1.27 11.86 3.41
C ASN A 220 1.63 12.24 1.97
N ALA A 221 1.11 11.50 1.00
CA ALA A 221 1.48 11.65 -0.40
C ALA A 221 1.25 13.09 -0.94
N ALA A 222 0.20 13.77 -0.48
CA ALA A 222 -0.07 15.15 -0.88
C ALA A 222 0.99 16.16 -0.40
N ASP A 223 1.74 15.85 0.64
CA ASP A 223 2.80 16.74 1.13
C ASP A 223 4.02 16.73 0.19
N TYR A 224 4.10 15.74 -0.71
CA TYR A 224 5.12 15.58 -1.74
C TYR A 224 4.59 15.78 -3.17
N GLY A 225 3.52 16.56 -3.30
CA GLY A 225 2.98 16.96 -4.60
C GLY A 225 1.95 16.03 -5.22
N MET A 226 1.70 14.87 -4.64
CA MET A 226 0.76 13.89 -5.17
C MET A 226 -0.70 14.26 -4.91
N PRO A 227 -1.66 13.75 -5.70
CA PRO A 227 -3.03 14.28 -5.72
C PRO A 227 -3.92 13.84 -4.57
N GLN A 228 -3.43 12.97 -3.66
CA GLN A 228 -4.23 12.42 -2.58
C GLN A 228 -3.57 12.59 -1.22
N ARG A 229 -4.32 13.05 -0.22
CA ARG A 229 -3.91 13.11 1.20
C ARG A 229 -3.97 11.72 1.83
N ARG A 230 -3.09 10.81 1.37
CA ARG A 230 -3.00 9.42 1.85
C ARG A 230 -1.79 9.26 2.75
N ARG A 231 -2.04 9.05 4.04
CA ARG A 231 -0.99 8.83 5.03
C ARG A 231 -0.71 7.33 5.17
N ARG A 232 0.57 6.97 5.01
CA ARG A 232 1.05 5.59 5.15
C ARG A 232 2.41 5.55 5.82
N THR A 233 2.68 4.45 6.51
CA THR A 233 4.02 4.14 7.00
C THR A 233 4.76 3.37 5.93
N TYR A 234 5.85 3.92 5.44
CA TYR A 234 6.79 3.25 4.57
C TYR A 234 7.98 2.78 5.40
N ILE A 235 8.41 1.54 5.15
CA ILE A 235 9.48 0.86 5.88
C ILE A 235 10.46 0.36 4.83
N VAL A 236 11.72 0.79 4.92
CA VAL A 236 12.82 0.26 4.13
C VAL A 236 13.77 -0.45 5.07
N ALA A 237 14.09 -1.71 4.78
CA ALA A 237 15.04 -2.47 5.58
C ALA A 237 16.12 -3.09 4.68
N TYR A 238 17.32 -3.23 5.23
CA TYR A 238 18.46 -3.76 4.51
C TYR A 238 19.34 -4.59 5.43
N LYS A 239 19.82 -5.71 4.89
CA LYS A 239 20.59 -6.68 5.67
C LYS A 239 21.98 -6.14 6.00
N SER A 240 22.44 -6.43 7.20
CA SER A 240 23.81 -6.15 7.64
C SER A 240 24.81 -6.74 6.62
N GLY A 241 25.90 -6.02 6.34
CA GLY A 241 26.87 -6.42 5.32
C GLY A 241 26.59 -5.87 3.92
N THR A 242 25.38 -5.34 3.62
CA THR A 242 25.15 -4.57 2.39
C THR A 242 25.91 -3.25 2.39
N LYS A 243 26.16 -2.67 1.20
CA LYS A 243 26.78 -1.34 1.10
C LYS A 243 25.97 -0.28 1.85
N LEU A 244 24.64 -0.36 1.75
CA LEU A 244 23.73 0.56 2.43
C LEU A 244 23.82 0.44 3.97
N ALA A 245 23.85 -0.79 4.51
CA ALA A 245 24.05 -1.01 5.94
C ALA A 245 25.40 -0.46 6.45
N LYS A 246 26.47 -0.66 5.67
CA LYS A 246 27.79 -0.10 6.00
C LYS A 246 27.80 1.43 5.97
N ALA A 247 27.07 2.06 5.07
CA ALA A 247 26.89 3.50 5.03
C ALA A 247 26.14 4.00 6.27
N SER A 248 25.01 3.35 6.61
CA SER A 248 24.21 3.74 7.78
C SER A 248 24.93 3.57 9.11
N GLN A 249 25.89 2.64 9.20
CA GLN A 249 26.74 2.47 10.41
C GLN A 249 27.76 3.60 10.62
N LYS A 250 28.10 4.32 9.57
CA LYS A 250 29.07 5.44 9.63
C LYS A 250 28.39 6.79 9.90
N ALA A 251 27.08 6.86 9.68
CA ALA A 251 26.29 8.08 9.85
C ALA A 251 25.69 8.14 11.25
N GLU A 252 25.54 9.35 11.77
CA GLU A 252 24.70 9.58 12.94
C GLU A 252 23.24 9.27 12.60
N ALA A 253 22.52 8.62 13.51
CA ALA A 253 21.14 8.17 13.26
C ALA A 253 20.20 9.32 12.83
N GLU A 254 20.38 10.52 13.37
CA GLU A 254 19.60 11.70 13.01
C GLU A 254 19.90 12.14 11.58
N GLN A 255 21.18 12.16 11.17
CA GLN A 255 21.57 12.49 9.79
C GLN A 255 21.03 11.45 8.81
N TRP A 256 21.04 10.18 9.21
CA TRP A 256 20.43 9.12 8.40
C TRP A 256 18.94 9.36 8.17
N ILE A 257 18.19 9.68 9.22
CA ILE A 257 16.75 9.92 9.14
C ILE A 257 16.41 11.17 8.32
N LEU A 258 17.23 12.23 8.40
CA LEU A 258 16.93 13.53 7.78
C LEU A 258 17.47 13.68 6.36
N ASN A 259 18.65 13.11 6.07
CA ASN A 259 19.42 13.45 4.88
C ASN A 259 19.92 12.25 4.08
N GLU A 260 20.48 11.22 4.73
CA GLU A 260 21.30 10.21 4.08
C GLU A 260 20.55 8.90 3.81
N GLY A 261 19.55 8.56 4.61
CA GLY A 261 18.74 7.36 4.43
C GLY A 261 17.94 7.37 3.12
N ILE A 262 17.50 6.21 2.69
CA ILE A 262 16.76 6.03 1.43
C ILE A 262 15.51 6.91 1.39
N ILE A 263 14.71 6.86 2.46
CA ILE A 263 13.46 7.64 2.53
C ILE A 263 13.78 9.14 2.59
N ALA A 264 14.86 9.54 3.26
CA ALA A 264 15.27 10.94 3.36
C ALA A 264 15.75 11.52 2.03
N GLN A 265 16.50 10.74 1.25
CA GLN A 265 16.96 11.17 -0.08
C GLN A 265 15.80 11.28 -1.07
N ALA A 266 14.81 10.37 -0.99
CA ALA A 266 13.65 10.35 -1.87
C ALA A 266 12.66 11.48 -1.54
N LEU A 267 12.40 11.66 -0.25
CA LEU A 267 11.33 12.51 0.27
C LEU A 267 11.91 13.48 1.31
N LYS A 268 12.34 14.65 0.87
CA LYS A 268 12.99 15.64 1.75
C LYS A 268 12.10 16.02 2.93
N CYS A 269 12.71 16.14 4.10
CA CYS A 269 12.02 16.49 5.34
C CYS A 269 12.90 17.33 6.25
N LYS A 270 12.28 17.86 7.30
CA LYS A 270 12.93 18.57 8.40
C LYS A 270 12.28 18.17 9.72
N ILE A 271 12.98 18.36 10.83
CA ILE A 271 12.42 18.14 12.17
C ILE A 271 11.16 18.97 12.34
N SER A 272 10.10 18.37 12.87
CA SER A 272 8.85 19.09 13.09
C SER A 272 8.99 20.14 14.17
N ALA A 273 8.75 21.41 13.81
CA ALA A 273 8.77 22.51 14.79
C ALA A 273 7.68 22.38 15.86
N LYS A 274 6.59 21.66 15.58
CA LYS A 274 5.50 21.46 16.54
C LYS A 274 5.82 20.44 17.63
N LYS A 275 6.74 19.49 17.32
CA LYS A 275 7.12 18.39 18.20
C LYS A 275 8.61 18.06 18.02
N PRO A 276 9.51 18.91 18.50
CA PRO A 276 10.94 18.74 18.27
C PRO A 276 11.60 17.65 19.14
N GLN A 277 10.80 16.79 19.78
CA GLN A 277 11.30 15.78 20.70
C GLN A 277 11.92 14.60 19.93
N LYS A 278 13.16 14.28 20.27
CA LYS A 278 13.88 13.07 19.85
C LYS A 278 13.75 12.02 20.95
N LYS A 279 13.57 10.76 20.57
CA LYS A 279 13.67 9.62 21.48
C LYS A 279 14.71 8.64 20.97
N GLU A 280 15.52 8.17 21.89
CA GLU A 280 16.45 7.07 21.69
C GLU A 280 16.18 6.01 22.76
N PHE A 281 16.08 4.76 22.34
CA PHE A 281 15.84 3.62 23.24
C PHE A 281 16.22 2.32 22.57
N GLU A 282 16.33 1.25 23.36
CA GLU A 282 16.58 -0.09 22.87
C GLU A 282 15.34 -0.98 23.06
N ILE A 283 15.06 -1.83 22.07
CA ILE A 283 14.01 -2.84 22.16
C ILE A 283 14.63 -4.08 22.82
N GLU A 284 14.45 -4.21 24.12
CA GLU A 284 15.09 -5.23 24.94
C GLU A 284 14.36 -6.57 24.92
N GLY A 285 15.14 -7.64 25.10
CA GLY A 285 14.64 -8.99 25.29
C GLY A 285 14.27 -9.73 24.00
N ASP A 286 13.79 -10.94 24.15
CA ASP A 286 13.28 -11.74 23.04
C ASP A 286 11.89 -11.28 22.59
N LEU A 287 11.36 -11.88 21.53
CA LEU A 287 10.03 -11.51 20.97
C LEU A 287 8.89 -11.79 21.96
N VAL A 288 9.04 -12.73 22.90
CA VAL A 288 8.03 -13.02 23.93
C VAL A 288 8.02 -11.88 24.95
N LYS A 289 9.19 -11.43 25.41
CA LYS A 289 9.31 -10.28 26.31
C LYS A 289 8.79 -9.01 25.65
N VAL A 290 9.16 -8.72 24.41
CA VAL A 290 8.63 -7.58 23.63
C VAL A 290 7.09 -7.64 23.54
N THR A 291 6.53 -8.81 23.26
CA THR A 291 5.07 -8.99 23.17
C THR A 291 4.36 -8.66 24.48
N ASN A 292 4.93 -9.09 25.61
CA ASN A 292 4.27 -9.00 26.91
C ASN A 292 4.52 -7.67 27.60
N GLU A 293 5.72 -7.10 27.47
CA GLU A 293 6.20 -6.04 28.34
C GLU A 293 6.43 -4.69 27.63
N PHE A 294 6.64 -4.70 26.29
CA PHE A 294 7.01 -3.46 25.59
C PHE A 294 5.97 -2.36 25.80
N ASN A 295 6.42 -1.24 26.36
CA ASN A 295 5.63 -0.02 26.59
C ASN A 295 4.33 -0.25 27.39
N GLN A 296 4.32 -1.28 28.26
CA GLN A 296 3.16 -1.63 29.07
C GLN A 296 2.78 -0.46 30.01
N GLY A 297 1.48 -0.20 30.15
CA GLY A 297 0.96 0.87 31.00
C GLY A 297 1.15 2.30 30.48
N GLN A 298 1.86 2.48 29.35
CA GLN A 298 2.08 3.79 28.76
C GLN A 298 0.93 4.22 27.85
N LYS A 299 0.51 5.49 27.95
CA LYS A 299 -0.58 6.07 27.14
C LYS A 299 -0.17 6.33 25.70
N ASN A 300 1.12 6.57 25.43
CA ASN A 300 1.65 6.97 24.13
C ASN A 300 2.64 5.95 23.58
N SER A 301 2.66 5.79 22.26
CA SER A 301 3.72 5.03 21.59
C SER A 301 5.06 5.77 21.73
N PRO A 302 6.17 5.05 21.90
CA PRO A 302 7.49 5.67 21.85
C PRO A 302 7.94 6.03 20.45
N PHE A 303 7.29 5.48 19.40
CA PHE A 303 7.63 5.71 18.01
C PHE A 303 7.00 6.99 17.47
N PHE A 304 7.81 7.82 16.80
CA PHE A 304 7.40 9.01 16.08
C PHE A 304 7.29 8.76 14.58
N SER A 305 6.96 9.81 13.81
CA SER A 305 6.66 9.70 12.37
C SER A 305 7.86 9.29 11.51
N ALA A 306 9.08 9.46 11.97
CA ALA A 306 10.30 9.00 11.31
C ALA A 306 11.25 8.33 12.31
N GLY A 307 12.04 7.39 11.83
CA GLY A 307 13.05 6.76 12.67
C GLY A 307 13.94 5.79 11.93
N PHE A 308 14.96 5.36 12.66
CA PHE A 308 15.95 4.38 12.25
C PHE A 308 16.25 3.42 13.39
N MET A 309 16.38 2.15 13.08
CA MET A 309 16.76 1.10 14.03
C MET A 309 17.94 0.29 13.50
N GLN A 310 18.95 0.16 14.32
CA GLN A 310 20.12 -0.68 14.09
C GLN A 310 20.40 -1.51 15.34
N ASN A 311 20.47 -2.84 15.20
CA ASN A 311 20.73 -3.76 16.29
C ASN A 311 19.86 -3.47 17.52
N ARG A 312 18.54 -3.35 17.29
CA ARG A 312 17.53 -3.03 18.31
C ARG A 312 17.58 -1.62 18.92
N LYS A 313 18.64 -0.83 18.67
CA LYS A 313 18.73 0.56 19.07
C LYS A 313 17.94 1.44 18.12
N VAL A 314 17.01 2.19 18.65
CA VAL A 314 16.04 3.04 17.93
C VAL A 314 16.35 4.50 18.18
N CYS A 315 16.41 5.27 17.09
CA CYS A 315 16.34 6.73 17.12
C CYS A 315 15.08 7.16 16.34
N THR A 316 14.26 8.04 16.91
CA THR A 316 12.99 8.45 16.29
C THR A 316 12.57 9.84 16.71
N PHE A 317 11.96 10.60 15.79
CA PHE A 317 11.36 11.91 16.01
C PHE A 317 10.30 12.24 14.95
N ASP A 318 9.51 13.29 15.19
CA ASP A 318 8.52 13.75 14.21
C ASP A 318 9.19 14.64 13.16
N VAL A 319 8.81 14.44 11.90
CA VAL A 319 9.27 15.24 10.77
C VAL A 319 8.10 15.83 9.99
N ASP A 320 8.33 17.00 9.39
CA ASP A 320 7.48 17.65 8.43
C ASP A 320 8.10 17.55 7.02
N ALA A 321 7.28 17.41 5.98
CA ALA A 321 7.76 17.42 4.60
C ALA A 321 8.42 18.76 4.24
N ASP A 322 9.54 18.71 3.50
CA ASP A 322 10.21 19.89 2.92
C ASP A 322 10.17 19.81 1.39
N TYR A 323 8.94 19.81 0.86
CA TYR A 323 8.68 19.77 -0.58
C TYR A 323 8.21 21.14 -1.07
N LYS A 324 8.86 21.66 -2.12
CA LYS A 324 8.56 22.97 -2.70
C LYS A 324 8.06 22.90 -4.15
N GLY A 325 7.85 21.68 -4.65
CA GLY A 325 7.35 21.47 -6.00
C GLY A 325 5.84 21.72 -6.14
N LYS A 326 5.35 21.54 -7.36
CA LYS A 326 3.92 21.64 -7.67
C LYS A 326 3.14 20.55 -6.91
N LYS A 327 1.98 20.91 -6.37
CA LYS A 327 1.02 19.99 -5.74
C LYS A 327 -0.15 19.78 -6.68
N LEU A 328 -0.41 18.53 -7.03
CA LEU A 328 -1.55 18.15 -7.84
C LEU A 328 -2.86 18.30 -7.06
N THR A 329 -3.88 18.75 -7.75
CA THR A 329 -5.21 18.98 -7.17
C THR A 329 -6.21 17.96 -7.69
N LEU A 330 -7.34 17.78 -6.98
CA LEU A 330 -8.42 16.91 -7.42
C LEU A 330 -8.94 17.31 -8.81
N GLY A 331 -9.11 18.62 -9.02
CA GLY A 331 -9.66 19.15 -10.29
C GLY A 331 -8.83 18.85 -11.52
N GLU A 332 -7.48 18.72 -11.36
CA GLU A 332 -6.57 18.41 -12.47
C GLU A 332 -6.70 16.96 -12.97
N LEU A 333 -7.35 16.08 -12.22
CA LEU A 333 -7.44 14.65 -12.54
C LEU A 333 -8.82 14.22 -13.07
N LEU A 334 -9.79 15.12 -13.05
CA LEU A 334 -11.14 14.82 -13.48
C LEU A 334 -11.21 14.57 -14.99
N ILE A 335 -12.10 13.67 -15.40
CA ILE A 335 -12.48 13.51 -16.79
C ILE A 335 -13.48 14.62 -17.20
N ASP A 336 -13.65 14.83 -18.49
CA ASP A 336 -14.66 15.76 -18.99
C ASP A 336 -16.07 15.32 -18.56
N GLU A 337 -16.88 16.28 -18.16
CA GLU A 337 -18.24 16.01 -17.66
C GLU A 337 -19.10 15.21 -18.64
N LYS A 338 -18.96 15.46 -19.95
CA LYS A 338 -19.67 14.75 -21.02
C LYS A 338 -19.33 13.24 -21.09
N ASP A 339 -18.15 12.85 -20.58
CA ASP A 339 -17.67 11.46 -20.58
C ASP A 339 -18.04 10.72 -19.29
N VAL A 340 -18.71 11.40 -18.35
CA VAL A 340 -19.14 10.81 -17.07
C VAL A 340 -20.46 10.08 -17.26
N PRO A 341 -20.52 8.76 -16.97
CA PRO A 341 -21.78 8.02 -17.02
C PRO A 341 -22.83 8.59 -16.06
N GLU A 342 -24.10 8.65 -16.50
CA GLU A 342 -25.20 9.26 -15.75
C GLU A 342 -25.37 8.66 -14.34
N GLU A 343 -25.05 7.38 -14.16
CA GLU A 343 -25.13 6.72 -12.86
C GLU A 343 -24.22 7.31 -11.76
N PHE A 344 -23.24 8.14 -12.11
CA PHE A 344 -22.36 8.82 -11.16
C PHE A 344 -22.90 10.17 -10.70
N PHE A 345 -23.86 10.75 -11.41
CA PHE A 345 -24.53 11.95 -10.97
C PHE A 345 -25.47 11.67 -9.81
N ILE A 346 -25.66 12.66 -8.96
CA ILE A 346 -26.49 12.60 -7.76
C ILE A 346 -27.82 13.30 -8.10
N ASP A 347 -28.94 12.61 -7.86
CA ASP A 347 -30.27 13.21 -7.98
C ASP A 347 -30.39 14.37 -6.98
N GLU A 348 -30.94 15.50 -7.41
CA GLU A 348 -31.15 16.66 -6.55
C GLU A 348 -31.96 16.34 -5.28
N LYS A 349 -32.89 15.40 -5.37
CA LYS A 349 -33.68 14.92 -4.23
C LYS A 349 -32.85 14.23 -3.14
N GLU A 350 -31.68 13.69 -3.52
CA GLU A 350 -30.78 13.03 -2.56
C GLU A 350 -29.77 14.00 -1.94
N LEU A 351 -29.56 15.20 -2.50
CA LEU A 351 -28.58 16.16 -2.01
C LEU A 351 -28.73 16.49 -0.51
N PRO A 352 -29.94 16.72 0.04
CA PRO A 352 -30.10 17.00 1.46
C PRO A 352 -29.54 15.88 2.37
N LYS A 353 -29.64 14.62 1.93
CA LYS A 353 -29.11 13.47 2.65
C LYS A 353 -27.58 13.43 2.61
N TRP A 354 -26.97 13.80 1.48
CA TRP A 354 -25.52 13.91 1.36
C TRP A 354 -24.98 15.04 2.24
N GLU A 355 -25.62 16.22 2.23
CA GLU A 355 -25.27 17.37 3.08
C GLU A 355 -25.37 17.01 4.55
N TYR A 356 -26.46 16.40 4.96
CA TYR A 356 -26.66 15.93 6.35
C TYR A 356 -25.54 14.96 6.78
N LEU A 357 -25.20 13.98 5.95
CA LEU A 357 -24.16 13.00 6.28
C LEU A 357 -22.78 13.65 6.40
N LYS A 358 -22.47 14.64 5.60
CA LYS A 358 -21.18 15.36 5.62
C LYS A 358 -21.13 16.50 6.64
N GLY A 359 -22.27 16.97 7.12
CA GLY A 359 -22.38 17.97 8.18
C GLY A 359 -21.74 17.56 9.50
N GLY A 360 -21.47 18.53 10.34
CA GLY A 360 -21.05 18.30 11.73
C GLY A 360 -22.20 17.71 12.55
N LYS A 361 -21.90 16.82 13.48
CA LYS A 361 -22.87 16.19 14.37
C LYS A 361 -22.35 16.23 15.79
N SER A 362 -23.25 16.47 16.72
CA SER A 362 -22.99 16.34 18.15
C SER A 362 -24.27 15.75 18.78
N GLU A 363 -24.20 14.48 19.13
CA GLU A 363 -25.37 13.71 19.57
C GLU A 363 -25.03 12.91 20.83
N LYS A 364 -25.95 12.82 21.75
CA LYS A 364 -25.86 11.86 22.86
C LYS A 364 -26.23 10.47 22.32
N ARG A 365 -25.34 9.51 22.48
CA ARG A 365 -25.56 8.11 22.10
C ARG A 365 -25.36 7.20 23.30
N LYS A 366 -25.99 6.02 23.24
CA LYS A 366 -25.82 4.96 24.24
C LYS A 366 -25.04 3.80 23.63
N THR A 367 -24.12 3.22 24.40
CA THR A 367 -23.50 1.93 24.05
C THR A 367 -24.51 0.79 24.18
N ALA A 368 -24.18 -0.38 23.67
CA ALA A 368 -25.03 -1.57 23.85
C ALA A 368 -25.23 -1.93 25.34
N GLU A 369 -24.27 -1.54 26.20
CA GLU A 369 -24.33 -1.73 27.65
C GLU A 369 -25.05 -0.58 28.40
N GLY A 370 -25.62 0.41 27.67
CA GLY A 370 -26.43 1.48 28.25
C GLY A 370 -25.67 2.74 28.67
N PHE A 371 -24.34 2.82 28.50
CA PHE A 371 -23.55 4.02 28.82
C PHE A 371 -23.82 5.15 27.83
N GLU A 372 -24.15 6.33 28.33
CA GLU A 372 -24.32 7.52 27.51
C GLU A 372 -22.97 8.16 27.22
N TYR A 373 -22.75 8.54 25.97
CA TYR A 373 -21.58 9.30 25.54
C TYR A 373 -21.94 10.35 24.49
N ASN A 374 -21.21 11.45 24.48
CA ASN A 374 -21.35 12.47 23.46
C ASN A 374 -20.59 12.03 22.20
N TYR A 375 -21.33 11.70 21.16
CA TYR A 375 -20.77 11.46 19.83
C TYR A 375 -20.62 12.79 19.10
N SER A 376 -19.41 13.12 18.68
CA SER A 376 -19.13 14.34 17.95
C SER A 376 -18.34 14.04 16.67
N GLU A 377 -18.84 14.54 15.55
CA GLU A 377 -18.13 14.52 14.26
C GLU A 377 -18.03 15.96 13.72
N GLY A 378 -16.82 16.40 13.39
CA GLY A 378 -16.63 17.67 12.69
C GLY A 378 -17.17 17.65 11.26
N PRO A 379 -17.50 18.77 10.63
CA PRO A 379 -17.99 18.81 9.25
C PRO A 379 -16.92 18.35 8.25
N MET A 380 -17.34 17.78 7.14
CA MET A 380 -16.50 17.49 5.96
C MET A 380 -16.88 18.45 4.82
N ALA A 381 -15.93 18.76 3.94
CA ALA A 381 -16.22 19.58 2.77
C ALA A 381 -17.32 18.92 1.91
N PHE A 382 -18.27 19.72 1.46
CA PHE A 382 -19.31 19.34 0.50
C PHE A 382 -19.68 20.57 -0.36
N PRO A 383 -19.42 20.49 -1.67
CA PRO A 383 -18.65 19.48 -2.37
C PRO A 383 -17.17 19.45 -1.95
N ASP A 384 -16.44 18.40 -2.39
CA ASP A 384 -14.99 18.32 -2.22
C ASP A 384 -14.30 19.45 -3.02
N TYR A 385 -13.25 20.05 -2.46
CA TYR A 385 -12.50 21.14 -3.08
C TYR A 385 -11.69 20.65 -4.29
N LEU A 386 -11.89 21.27 -5.44
CA LEU A 386 -11.19 20.91 -6.68
C LEU A 386 -9.76 21.45 -6.73
N GLU A 387 -9.51 22.57 -6.06
CA GLU A 387 -8.22 23.27 -6.01
C GLU A 387 -7.24 22.69 -4.95
N LYS A 388 -7.60 21.63 -4.29
CA LYS A 388 -6.79 20.95 -3.27
C LYS A 388 -6.57 19.48 -3.62
N PRO A 389 -5.50 18.84 -3.08
CA PRO A 389 -5.38 17.40 -3.14
C PRO A 389 -6.59 16.72 -2.51
N SER A 390 -7.03 15.63 -3.13
CA SER A 390 -8.17 14.83 -2.67
C SER A 390 -7.98 14.34 -1.23
N ARG A 391 -9.08 14.05 -0.56
CA ARG A 391 -9.07 13.25 0.68
C ARG A 391 -8.61 11.81 0.37
N THR A 392 -8.30 11.05 1.41
CA THR A 392 -8.00 9.61 1.27
C THR A 392 -9.20 8.87 0.71
N ILE A 393 -9.00 8.11 -0.37
CA ILE A 393 -9.96 7.13 -0.86
C ILE A 393 -10.04 5.98 0.14
N ILE A 394 -11.26 5.59 0.49
CA ILE A 394 -11.53 4.44 1.35
C ILE A 394 -12.17 3.30 0.56
N THR A 395 -12.19 2.09 1.10
CA THR A 395 -12.82 0.92 0.47
C THR A 395 -14.32 1.07 0.23
N GLY A 396 -14.98 1.94 0.99
CA GLY A 396 -16.40 2.27 0.84
C GLY A 396 -16.71 3.36 -0.19
N GLU A 397 -15.75 3.78 -1.02
CA GLU A 397 -15.93 4.85 -2.02
C GLU A 397 -16.96 4.49 -3.09
N GLY A 398 -17.06 3.24 -3.46
CA GLY A 398 -18.00 2.76 -4.49
C GLY A 398 -19.47 2.75 -4.04
N GLY A 399 -20.35 2.47 -5.02
CA GLY A 399 -21.80 2.36 -4.80
C GLY A 399 -22.54 3.70 -4.83
N LYS A 400 -23.86 3.65 -5.15
CA LYS A 400 -24.67 4.86 -5.39
C LYS A 400 -25.10 5.58 -4.11
N GLY A 401 -25.32 4.84 -3.02
CA GLY A 401 -25.88 5.40 -1.79
C GLY A 401 -25.06 6.48 -1.13
N PRO A 402 -25.71 7.48 -0.51
CA PRO A 402 -25.04 8.54 0.23
C PRO A 402 -24.13 8.02 1.34
N SER A 403 -22.97 8.66 1.50
CA SER A 403 -22.01 8.32 2.54
C SER A 403 -21.19 9.55 2.94
N ARG A 404 -20.90 9.66 4.23
CA ARG A 404 -20.03 10.71 4.75
C ARG A 404 -18.66 10.73 4.05
N PHE A 405 -18.12 9.56 3.75
CA PHE A 405 -16.72 9.44 3.32
C PHE A 405 -16.50 9.45 1.81
N LYS A 406 -17.55 9.19 1.00
CA LYS A 406 -17.43 9.25 -0.47
C LYS A 406 -17.15 10.65 -0.97
N HIS A 407 -16.34 10.75 -2.02
CA HIS A 407 -16.10 12.02 -2.68
C HIS A 407 -17.32 12.46 -3.48
N VAL A 408 -17.64 13.73 -3.38
CA VAL A 408 -18.66 14.39 -4.18
C VAL A 408 -18.11 15.71 -4.67
N ILE A 409 -18.17 15.93 -5.97
CA ILE A 409 -17.76 17.17 -6.60
C ILE A 409 -18.95 17.87 -7.25
N LYS A 410 -18.84 19.18 -7.46
CA LYS A 410 -19.77 19.98 -8.26
C LYS A 410 -19.13 20.23 -9.62
N THR A 411 -19.84 19.91 -10.69
CA THR A 411 -19.38 20.07 -12.06
C THR A 411 -19.54 21.52 -12.53
N LYS A 412 -18.98 21.84 -13.72
CA LYS A 412 -19.14 23.18 -14.32
C LYS A 412 -20.60 23.50 -14.69
N SER A 413 -21.39 22.48 -15.01
CA SER A 413 -22.83 22.64 -15.27
C SER A 413 -23.65 22.86 -13.99
N GLY A 414 -23.04 22.74 -12.80
CA GLY A 414 -23.71 22.88 -11.50
C GLY A 414 -24.22 21.58 -10.90
N ARG A 415 -24.16 20.46 -11.63
CA ARG A 415 -24.58 19.14 -11.14
C ARG A 415 -23.59 18.57 -10.11
N TYR A 416 -24.09 17.76 -9.19
CA TYR A 416 -23.25 17.03 -8.23
C TYR A 416 -23.01 15.60 -8.69
N ARG A 417 -21.80 15.09 -8.53
CA ARG A 417 -21.47 13.73 -8.88
C ARG A 417 -20.41 13.09 -7.98
N ARG A 418 -20.38 11.78 -7.97
CA ARG A 418 -19.31 10.98 -7.38
C ARG A 418 -18.13 10.89 -8.34
N LEU A 419 -16.96 10.47 -7.84
CA LEU A 419 -15.81 10.17 -8.68
C LEU A 419 -16.03 8.86 -9.43
N VAL A 420 -15.60 8.81 -10.69
CA VAL A 420 -15.59 7.61 -11.51
C VAL A 420 -14.33 6.77 -11.26
N PRO A 421 -14.32 5.47 -11.60
CA PRO A 421 -13.17 4.60 -11.34
C PRO A 421 -11.84 5.11 -11.89
N ILE A 422 -11.82 5.67 -13.09
CA ILE A 422 -10.61 6.26 -13.69
C ILE A 422 -10.04 7.38 -12.80
N GLU A 423 -10.88 8.24 -12.25
CA GLU A 423 -10.44 9.31 -11.36
C GLU A 423 -9.86 8.78 -10.05
N LEU A 424 -10.43 7.68 -9.51
CA LEU A 424 -9.89 7.00 -8.34
C LEU A 424 -8.52 6.34 -8.64
N GLU A 425 -8.35 5.79 -9.85
CA GLU A 425 -7.07 5.26 -10.32
C GLU A 425 -6.03 6.37 -10.42
N ARG A 426 -6.36 7.50 -11.06
CA ARG A 426 -5.50 8.69 -11.16
C ARG A 426 -5.09 9.26 -9.80
N LEU A 427 -6.01 9.26 -8.82
CA LEU A 427 -5.72 9.73 -7.45
C LEU A 427 -4.68 8.87 -6.73
N ASN A 428 -4.57 7.59 -7.08
CA ASN A 428 -3.50 6.72 -6.62
C ASN A 428 -2.30 6.65 -7.60
N MET A 429 -2.35 7.47 -8.68
CA MET A 429 -1.34 7.52 -9.74
C MET A 429 -1.18 6.18 -10.50
N PHE A 430 -2.28 5.43 -10.64
CA PHE A 430 -2.37 4.27 -11.54
C PHE A 430 -2.73 4.72 -12.95
N PRO A 431 -2.40 3.92 -13.98
CA PRO A 431 -2.86 4.15 -15.33
C PRO A 431 -4.39 4.15 -15.44
N ASP A 432 -4.93 4.90 -16.39
CA ASP A 432 -6.36 4.90 -16.68
C ASP A 432 -6.83 3.48 -17.00
N ASN A 433 -7.99 3.12 -16.48
CA ASN A 433 -8.59 1.81 -16.65
C ASN A 433 -7.76 0.63 -16.14
N HIS A 434 -6.80 0.88 -15.24
CA HIS A 434 -5.98 -0.18 -14.66
C HIS A 434 -6.81 -1.31 -14.05
N THR A 435 -7.90 -0.98 -13.38
CA THR A 435 -8.81 -1.95 -12.75
C THR A 435 -9.98 -2.36 -13.62
N GLU A 436 -9.94 -2.07 -14.94
CA GLU A 436 -10.98 -2.46 -15.88
C GLU A 436 -11.15 -3.98 -15.97
N GLY A 437 -12.42 -4.42 -15.99
CA GLY A 437 -12.82 -5.83 -15.92
C GLY A 437 -13.53 -6.18 -14.62
N ALA A 438 -13.37 -5.39 -13.55
CA ALA A 438 -14.17 -5.48 -12.35
C ALA A 438 -15.35 -4.49 -12.39
N SER A 439 -16.38 -4.72 -11.56
CA SER A 439 -17.50 -3.77 -11.40
C SER A 439 -17.03 -2.42 -10.84
N ASN A 440 -17.74 -1.33 -11.13
CA ASN A 440 -17.42 0.01 -10.61
C ASN A 440 -17.28 0.03 -9.07
N LEU A 441 -18.11 -0.73 -8.37
CA LEU A 441 -18.03 -0.90 -6.91
C LEU A 441 -16.69 -1.55 -6.51
N ARG A 442 -16.31 -2.62 -7.20
CA ARG A 442 -15.09 -3.36 -6.91
C ARG A 442 -13.83 -2.57 -7.30
N ARG A 443 -13.85 -1.85 -8.42
CA ARG A 443 -12.78 -0.93 -8.82
C ARG A 443 -12.49 0.11 -7.73
N ALA A 444 -13.53 0.75 -7.21
CA ALA A 444 -13.40 1.71 -6.12
C ALA A 444 -12.87 1.07 -4.84
N PHE A 445 -13.32 -0.14 -4.49
CA PHE A 445 -12.82 -0.91 -3.35
C PHE A 445 -11.31 -1.19 -3.47
N LEU A 446 -10.86 -1.62 -4.65
CA LEU A 446 -9.46 -1.91 -4.93
C LEU A 446 -8.59 -0.65 -4.82
N MET A 447 -9.07 0.49 -5.32
CA MET A 447 -8.37 1.77 -5.16
C MET A 447 -8.36 2.26 -3.71
N GLY A 448 -9.39 1.94 -2.91
CA GLY A 448 -9.39 2.20 -1.46
C GLY A 448 -8.29 1.44 -0.71
N ASN A 449 -7.95 0.23 -1.15
CA ASN A 449 -6.86 -0.58 -0.59
C ASN A 449 -5.48 -0.23 -1.17
N ALA A 450 -5.41 0.27 -2.40
CA ALA A 450 -4.16 0.56 -3.09
C ALA A 450 -3.35 1.68 -2.41
N LEU A 451 -2.06 1.72 -2.67
CA LEU A 451 -1.15 2.81 -2.30
C LEU A 451 -1.05 3.86 -3.42
N VAL A 452 -0.42 5.00 -3.14
CA VAL A 452 -0.05 6.00 -4.16
C VAL A 452 1.29 5.59 -4.78
N THR A 453 1.29 5.21 -6.05
CA THR A 453 2.46 4.61 -6.71
C THR A 453 3.65 5.56 -6.83
N GLY A 454 3.40 6.88 -6.90
CA GLY A 454 4.45 7.89 -6.96
C GLY A 454 5.37 7.90 -5.74
N ILE A 455 4.89 7.55 -4.53
CA ILE A 455 5.77 7.39 -3.36
C ILE A 455 6.71 6.19 -3.54
N VAL A 456 6.21 5.11 -4.12
CA VAL A 456 7.02 3.92 -4.40
C VAL A 456 8.05 4.23 -5.47
N GLU A 457 7.68 4.99 -6.49
CA GLU A 457 8.58 5.46 -7.54
C GLU A 457 9.73 6.30 -6.96
N ASP A 458 9.42 7.32 -6.16
CA ASP A 458 10.43 8.21 -5.58
C ASP A 458 11.43 7.45 -4.70
N ILE A 459 10.94 6.56 -3.83
CA ILE A 459 11.78 5.72 -2.97
C ILE A 459 12.56 4.70 -3.83
N GLY A 460 11.93 4.11 -4.83
CA GLY A 460 12.54 3.16 -5.76
C GLY A 460 13.73 3.76 -6.51
N ARG A 461 13.63 5.00 -7.00
CA ARG A 461 14.74 5.71 -7.68
C ARG A 461 16.00 5.87 -6.82
N VAL A 462 15.83 6.02 -5.53
CA VAL A 462 16.97 6.10 -4.59
C VAL A 462 17.50 4.71 -4.26
N LEU A 463 16.58 3.76 -3.96
CA LEU A 463 16.93 2.41 -3.55
C LEU A 463 17.71 1.65 -4.65
N GLU A 464 17.37 1.88 -5.91
CA GLU A 464 18.08 1.30 -7.08
C GLU A 464 19.60 1.49 -7.06
N ARG A 465 20.07 2.61 -6.53
CA ARG A 465 21.51 2.95 -6.50
C ARG A 465 22.30 2.08 -5.53
N TRP A 466 21.60 1.37 -4.64
CA TRP A 466 22.20 0.58 -3.57
C TRP A 466 22.08 -0.93 -3.79
N ILE A 467 21.22 -1.36 -4.70
CA ILE A 467 21.02 -2.76 -5.08
C ILE A 467 21.72 -3.04 -6.42
#